data_9c96bbd63594b91d3992db76955ae4c7
#
_entry.id   9c96bbd63594b91d3992db76955ae4c7
#
_cell.length_a   1.000
_cell.length_b   1.000
_cell.length_c   1.000
_cell.angle_alpha   90.00
_cell.angle_beta   90.00
_cell.angle_gamma   90.00
#
_symmetry.space_group_name_H-M   'P 1'
#
loop_
_entity.id
_entity.type
_entity.pdbx_description
1 polymer ?
#
loop_
_entity_poly.entity_id
_entity_poly.type
_entity_poly.pdbx_seq_one_letter_code
_entity_poly.pdbx_strand_id
1 'polypeptide(L)'
;MISEIAYRLVLEFLELQSKKLNYSDLVMIIRPRVRGFLCTTSHPSGCEENVRRQIEYVKAKDKITGGAARVLVIGASTGYGLASRIAAAYGCGASTLGVFFEKPGSEKKTGSAGWYNSAAFHRFADTDGLYARSINGDAFSKELKLETIEAISKDLGQIDLVVYSLAAPRRLHPVDGEIYSSTLKPIGSSTTQKGVNTDREELQDYYLEAATQEEIDHTVMVMGGEDWQMWMECLDSAGVLATGAKTTAYTYVGEKITWDIYWNGTIGAAKKDLDSK
;
A
#
# COMPACT_ATOMS: atom_id res chain seq x y z
N MET A 1 -14.15 9.48 -16.78
CA MET A 1 -15.56 9.06 -16.62
C MET A 1 -15.77 8.12 -15.44
N ILE A 2 -14.98 7.05 -15.24
CA ILE A 2 -15.12 6.14 -14.07
C ILE A 2 -14.60 6.79 -12.78
N SER A 3 -13.57 7.65 -12.83
CA SER A 3 -13.02 8.36 -11.65
C SER A 3 -13.98 9.42 -11.11
N GLU A 4 -14.75 10.05 -11.97
CA GLU A 4 -15.75 11.06 -11.61
C GLU A 4 -16.99 10.41 -10.95
N ILE A 5 -17.31 9.19 -11.38
CA ILE A 5 -18.38 8.38 -10.77
C ILE A 5 -17.97 7.90 -9.37
N ALA A 6 -16.73 7.47 -9.18
CA ALA A 6 -16.23 7.07 -7.85
C ALA A 6 -16.14 8.26 -6.89
N TYR A 7 -15.74 9.43 -7.38
CA TYR A 7 -15.72 10.67 -6.59
C TYR A 7 -17.15 11.16 -6.26
N ARG A 8 -18.08 11.11 -7.22
CA ARG A 8 -19.49 11.40 -6.97
C ARG A 8 -20.14 10.43 -5.97
N LEU A 9 -19.87 9.13 -6.08
CA LEU A 9 -20.38 8.14 -5.13
C LEU A 9 -19.84 8.36 -3.71
N VAL A 10 -18.61 8.82 -3.55
CA VAL A 10 -18.05 9.21 -2.26
C VAL A 10 -18.70 10.50 -1.76
N LEU A 11 -18.95 11.49 -2.62
CA LEU A 11 -19.66 12.73 -2.25
C LEU A 11 -21.14 12.48 -1.96
N GLU A 12 -21.84 11.66 -2.74
CA GLU A 12 -23.23 11.26 -2.47
C GLU A 12 -23.35 10.47 -1.17
N PHE A 13 -22.37 9.63 -0.84
CA PHE A 13 -22.31 8.96 0.46
C PHE A 13 -22.06 9.95 1.61
N LEU A 14 -21.28 11.00 1.38
CA LEU A 14 -21.03 12.08 2.34
C LEU A 14 -22.25 13.03 2.46
N GLU A 15 -22.97 13.30 1.38
CA GLU A 15 -24.22 14.10 1.39
C GLU A 15 -25.40 13.35 2.02
N LEU A 16 -25.48 12.02 1.86
CA LEU A 16 -26.45 11.19 2.56
C LEU A 16 -26.23 11.18 4.09
N GLN A 17 -25.01 11.42 4.54
CA GLN A 17 -24.71 11.60 5.97
C GLN A 17 -25.07 13.00 6.50
N SER A 18 -25.18 14.02 5.65
CA SER A 18 -25.56 15.38 6.06
C SER A 18 -27.07 15.57 6.27
N LYS A 19 -27.91 14.68 5.75
CA LYS A 19 -29.32 14.63 6.08
C LYS A 19 -29.46 13.99 7.45
N LYS A 20 -29.82 14.81 8.48
CA LYS A 20 -30.11 14.45 9.86
C LYS A 20 -30.86 13.10 9.98
N LEU A 21 -30.16 11.99 9.88
CA LEU A 21 -30.56 10.71 10.42
C LEU A 21 -30.21 10.77 11.91
N ASN A 22 -31.20 10.54 12.76
CA ASN A 22 -30.99 10.44 14.21
C ASN A 22 -29.89 9.37 14.42
N TYR A 23 -28.74 9.78 14.92
CA TYR A 23 -27.57 8.94 15.18
C TYR A 23 -27.85 7.75 16.10
N SER A 24 -28.99 7.74 16.81
CA SER A 24 -29.42 6.65 17.68
C SER A 24 -29.94 5.41 16.96
N ASP A 25 -30.30 5.51 15.65
CA ASP A 25 -30.97 4.40 14.96
C ASP A 25 -30.10 3.58 14.03
N LEU A 26 -28.81 3.95 13.90
CA LEU A 26 -27.84 3.28 13.00
C LEU A 26 -26.50 2.96 13.68
N VAL A 27 -26.54 2.44 14.90
CA VAL A 27 -25.32 1.82 15.47
C VAL A 27 -25.12 0.44 14.85
N MET A 28 -24.43 0.39 13.73
CA MET A 28 -24.00 -0.88 13.15
C MET A 28 -22.79 -1.39 13.91
N ILE A 29 -22.98 -2.42 14.72
CA ILE A 29 -21.89 -3.10 15.41
C ILE A 29 -21.17 -3.99 14.39
N ILE A 30 -19.95 -3.60 14.01
CA ILE A 30 -19.07 -4.42 13.18
C ILE A 30 -18.37 -5.44 14.09
N ARG A 31 -18.77 -6.70 13.98
CA ARG A 31 -18.10 -7.78 14.71
C ARG A 31 -16.90 -8.30 13.92
N PRO A 32 -15.74 -8.50 14.57
CA PRO A 32 -14.58 -9.10 13.94
C PRO A 32 -14.91 -10.48 13.35
N ARG A 33 -14.45 -10.72 12.12
CA ARG A 33 -14.47 -12.05 11.49
C ARG A 33 -13.03 -12.49 11.30
N VAL A 34 -12.60 -13.41 12.13
CA VAL A 34 -11.24 -13.95 12.11
C VAL A 34 -11.23 -15.28 11.36
N ARG A 35 -10.24 -15.49 10.50
CA ARG A 35 -9.93 -16.74 9.81
C ARG A 35 -8.45 -17.02 9.97
N GLY A 36 -8.09 -17.95 10.85
CA GLY A 36 -6.71 -18.11 11.29
C GLY A 36 -6.18 -16.80 11.86
N PHE A 37 -5.07 -16.31 11.38
CA PHE A 37 -4.46 -15.05 11.80
C PHE A 37 -5.01 -13.80 11.08
N LEU A 38 -5.96 -13.94 10.17
CA LEU A 38 -6.50 -12.83 9.40
C LEU A 38 -7.84 -12.35 9.96
N CYS A 39 -7.92 -11.08 10.36
CA CYS A 39 -9.19 -10.39 10.55
C CYS A 39 -9.68 -9.85 9.21
N THR A 40 -10.83 -10.37 8.74
CA THR A 40 -11.38 -10.05 7.41
C THR A 40 -12.37 -8.89 7.42
N THR A 41 -12.58 -8.25 8.57
CA THR A 41 -13.43 -7.07 8.73
C THR A 41 -12.62 -5.87 9.17
N SER A 42 -12.98 -4.70 8.67
CA SER A 42 -12.36 -3.44 9.07
C SER A 42 -13.41 -2.50 9.63
N HIS A 43 -13.09 -1.82 10.72
CA HIS A 43 -13.97 -0.85 11.36
C HIS A 43 -13.70 0.55 10.76
N PRO A 44 -14.65 1.19 10.06
CA PRO A 44 -14.42 2.48 9.40
C PRO A 44 -13.89 3.56 10.36
N SER A 45 -14.55 3.77 11.50
CA SER A 45 -14.12 4.76 12.49
C SER A 45 -12.80 4.40 13.16
N GLY A 46 -12.48 3.10 13.31
CA GLY A 46 -11.18 2.66 13.82
C GLY A 46 -10.05 2.97 12.83
N CYS A 47 -10.29 2.75 11.54
CA CYS A 47 -9.34 3.12 10.48
C CYS A 47 -9.13 4.63 10.43
N GLU A 48 -10.23 5.41 10.52
CA GLU A 48 -10.17 6.86 10.56
C GLU A 48 -9.35 7.37 11.75
N GLU A 49 -9.63 6.85 12.95
CA GLU A 49 -8.91 7.24 14.17
C GLU A 49 -7.42 6.88 14.08
N ASN A 50 -7.08 5.73 13.49
CA ASN A 50 -5.69 5.36 13.26
C ASN A 50 -4.98 6.36 12.32
N VAL A 51 -5.62 6.77 11.23
CA VAL A 51 -5.08 7.78 10.31
C VAL A 51 -4.93 9.13 11.02
N ARG A 52 -5.94 9.55 11.78
CA ARG A 52 -5.92 10.79 12.57
C ARG A 52 -4.72 10.84 13.52
N ARG A 53 -4.48 9.75 14.27
CA ARG A 53 -3.34 9.66 15.18
C ARG A 53 -1.99 9.74 14.47
N GLN A 54 -1.85 9.11 13.32
CA GLN A 54 -0.62 9.20 12.51
C GLN A 54 -0.40 10.64 12.03
N ILE A 55 -1.44 11.31 11.55
CA ILE A 55 -1.37 12.72 11.14
C ILE A 55 -0.99 13.61 12.31
N GLU A 56 -1.60 13.45 13.47
CA GLU A 56 -1.27 14.24 14.66
C GLU A 56 0.16 14.00 15.14
N TYR A 57 0.63 12.75 15.07
CA TYR A 57 2.02 12.44 15.38
C TYR A 57 2.99 13.21 14.46
N VAL A 58 2.72 13.27 13.17
CA VAL A 58 3.54 14.02 12.22
C VAL A 58 3.43 15.54 12.45
N LYS A 59 2.21 16.05 12.66
CA LYS A 59 1.98 17.47 12.94
C LYS A 59 2.68 17.96 14.22
N ALA A 60 2.87 17.07 15.19
CA ALA A 60 3.58 17.38 16.44
C ALA A 60 5.11 17.42 16.29
N LYS A 61 5.66 17.09 15.12
CA LYS A 61 7.09 17.17 14.83
C LYS A 61 7.42 18.44 14.06
N ASP A 62 8.70 18.80 14.07
CA ASP A 62 9.19 19.91 13.26
C ASP A 62 8.96 19.65 11.77
N LYS A 63 8.64 20.71 11.04
CA LYS A 63 8.48 20.61 9.59
C LYS A 63 9.80 20.23 8.92
N ILE A 64 9.72 19.35 7.94
CA ILE A 64 10.88 18.93 7.15
C ILE A 64 11.12 20.03 6.09
N THR A 65 12.19 20.79 6.25
CA THR A 65 12.60 21.80 5.27
C THR A 65 13.38 21.16 4.14
N GLY A 66 13.12 21.58 2.89
CA GLY A 66 13.79 21.02 1.71
C GLY A 66 13.37 19.58 1.35
N GLY A 67 12.25 19.12 1.91
CA GLY A 67 11.64 17.86 1.52
C GLY A 67 11.01 17.91 0.12
N ALA A 68 10.57 16.75 -0.39
CA ALA A 68 9.88 16.66 -1.68
C ALA A 68 8.57 17.46 -1.64
N ALA A 69 8.27 18.15 -2.73
CA ALA A 69 7.05 18.95 -2.87
C ALA A 69 5.90 18.16 -3.54
N ARG A 70 6.24 17.18 -4.40
CA ARG A 70 5.28 16.37 -5.15
C ARG A 70 5.68 14.92 -5.07
N VAL A 71 4.84 14.09 -4.47
CA VAL A 71 5.19 12.71 -4.10
C VAL A 71 4.17 11.73 -4.68
N LEU A 72 4.68 10.74 -5.42
CA LEU A 72 3.93 9.56 -5.82
C LEU A 72 4.22 8.44 -4.81
N VAL A 73 3.16 7.83 -4.26
CA VAL A 73 3.28 6.66 -3.37
C VAL A 73 2.54 5.49 -3.97
N ILE A 74 3.26 4.45 -4.36
CA ILE A 74 2.73 3.20 -4.91
C ILE A 74 2.60 2.22 -3.75
N GLY A 75 1.38 1.75 -3.46
CA GLY A 75 1.04 1.00 -2.25
C GLY A 75 0.62 1.90 -1.08
N ALA A 76 -0.17 2.95 -1.34
CA ALA A 76 -0.40 4.09 -0.45
C ALA A 76 -1.49 3.92 0.61
N SER A 77 -2.17 2.78 0.68
CA SER A 77 -3.41 2.63 1.48
C SER A 77 -3.21 2.20 2.93
N THR A 78 -2.10 1.50 3.20
CA THR A 78 -1.79 0.93 4.52
C THR A 78 -0.29 0.94 4.80
N GLY A 79 0.11 0.56 6.01
CA GLY A 79 1.48 0.28 6.40
C GLY A 79 2.45 1.42 6.07
N TYR A 80 3.62 1.04 5.56
CA TYR A 80 4.70 2.00 5.26
C TYR A 80 4.34 2.99 4.15
N GLY A 81 3.58 2.57 3.15
CA GLY A 81 3.14 3.46 2.07
C GLY A 81 2.23 4.56 2.57
N LEU A 82 1.22 4.23 3.38
CA LEU A 82 0.34 5.23 4.01
C LEU A 82 1.14 6.15 4.95
N ALA A 83 2.02 5.59 5.79
CA ALA A 83 2.85 6.36 6.69
C ALA A 83 3.76 7.35 5.93
N SER A 84 4.37 6.91 4.82
CA SER A 84 5.17 7.77 3.94
C SER A 84 4.34 8.88 3.33
N ARG A 85 3.12 8.57 2.89
CA ARG A 85 2.20 9.55 2.32
C ARG A 85 1.81 10.61 3.34
N ILE A 86 1.48 10.18 4.57
CA ILE A 86 1.16 11.09 5.68
C ILE A 86 2.38 11.96 6.03
N ALA A 87 3.57 11.37 6.13
CA ALA A 87 4.80 12.10 6.41
C ALA A 87 5.12 13.14 5.32
N ALA A 88 4.96 12.78 4.04
CA ALA A 88 5.15 13.72 2.93
C ALA A 88 4.13 14.87 2.98
N ALA A 89 2.84 14.56 3.11
CA ALA A 89 1.77 15.57 3.11
C ALA A 89 1.87 16.49 4.33
N TYR A 90 1.98 15.95 5.51
CA TYR A 90 1.92 16.72 6.75
C TYR A 90 3.29 17.17 7.29
N GLY A 91 4.35 16.44 7.00
CA GLY A 91 5.72 16.78 7.38
C GLY A 91 6.38 17.78 6.43
N CYS A 92 6.27 17.52 5.11
CA CYS A 92 6.88 18.38 4.09
C CYS A 92 5.90 19.41 3.48
N GLY A 93 4.58 19.26 3.66
CA GLY A 93 3.57 20.02 2.93
C GLY A 93 3.44 19.61 1.47
N ALA A 94 3.80 18.38 1.14
CA ALA A 94 3.83 17.89 -0.23
C ALA A 94 2.43 17.63 -0.80
N SER A 95 2.25 17.90 -2.09
CA SER A 95 1.16 17.36 -2.89
C SER A 95 1.38 15.86 -3.11
N THR A 96 0.38 15.02 -2.84
CA THR A 96 0.54 13.57 -2.89
C THR A 96 -0.42 12.88 -3.85
N LEU A 97 0.10 11.99 -4.68
CA LEU A 97 -0.68 11.03 -5.47
C LEU A 97 -0.42 9.64 -4.91
N GLY A 98 -1.47 8.92 -4.55
CA GLY A 98 -1.37 7.54 -4.03
C GLY A 98 -1.97 6.53 -4.99
N VAL A 99 -1.30 5.41 -5.18
CA VAL A 99 -1.80 4.25 -5.94
C VAL A 99 -2.00 3.08 -4.98
N PHE A 100 -3.13 2.39 -5.07
CA PHE A 100 -3.43 1.22 -4.24
C PHE A 100 -4.50 0.34 -4.90
N PHE A 101 -4.70 -0.87 -4.37
CA PHE A 101 -5.74 -1.78 -4.81
C PHE A 101 -6.60 -2.23 -3.64
N GLU A 102 -7.68 -1.49 -3.39
CA GLU A 102 -8.55 -1.70 -2.24
C GLU A 102 -10.00 -1.94 -2.66
N LYS A 103 -10.74 -2.63 -1.81
CA LYS A 103 -12.14 -2.97 -2.08
C LYS A 103 -13.07 -2.10 -1.25
N PRO A 104 -14.06 -1.44 -1.88
CA PRO A 104 -15.09 -0.70 -1.16
C PRO A 104 -15.98 -1.63 -0.33
N GLY A 105 -16.67 -1.06 0.63
CA GLY A 105 -17.71 -1.77 1.37
C GLY A 105 -18.92 -2.11 0.48
N SER A 106 -19.71 -3.06 0.96
CA SER A 106 -20.99 -3.44 0.37
C SER A 106 -22.02 -3.65 1.48
N GLU A 107 -23.28 -3.85 1.14
CA GLU A 107 -24.34 -4.14 2.13
C GLU A 107 -24.03 -5.34 3.04
N LYS A 108 -23.20 -6.28 2.56
CA LYS A 108 -22.90 -7.54 3.27
C LYS A 108 -21.52 -7.60 3.90
N LYS A 109 -20.62 -6.68 3.54
CA LYS A 109 -19.20 -6.73 3.97
C LYS A 109 -18.67 -5.31 4.14
N THR A 110 -17.83 -5.14 5.15
CA THR A 110 -16.99 -3.95 5.25
C THR A 110 -16.03 -3.87 4.08
N GLY A 111 -15.62 -2.67 3.70
CA GLY A 111 -14.49 -2.46 2.81
C GLY A 111 -13.19 -2.95 3.46
N SER A 112 -12.13 -2.99 2.68
CA SER A 112 -10.79 -3.25 3.19
C SER A 112 -10.31 -2.07 4.07
N ALA A 113 -9.37 -2.35 4.97
CA ALA A 113 -8.83 -1.30 5.86
C ALA A 113 -8.24 -0.14 5.07
N GLY A 114 -7.49 -0.43 4.00
CA GLY A 114 -6.88 0.59 3.16
C GLY A 114 -7.89 1.47 2.43
N TRP A 115 -9.08 0.96 2.11
CA TRP A 115 -10.17 1.76 1.57
C TRP A 115 -10.59 2.86 2.56
N TYR A 116 -10.85 2.48 3.82
CA TYR A 116 -11.24 3.43 4.85
C TYR A 116 -10.10 4.38 5.26
N ASN A 117 -8.87 3.88 5.34
CA ASN A 117 -7.69 4.70 5.60
C ASN A 117 -7.51 5.78 4.54
N SER A 118 -7.66 5.40 3.27
CA SER A 118 -7.52 6.34 2.14
C SER A 118 -8.62 7.39 2.15
N ALA A 119 -9.86 6.99 2.42
CA ALA A 119 -10.99 7.93 2.56
C ALA A 119 -10.76 8.91 3.72
N ALA A 120 -10.30 8.43 4.87
CA ALA A 120 -9.97 9.27 6.01
C ALA A 120 -8.81 10.23 5.70
N PHE A 121 -7.75 9.74 5.07
CA PHE A 121 -6.62 10.57 4.67
C PHE A 121 -7.06 11.71 3.73
N HIS A 122 -7.87 11.40 2.72
CA HIS A 122 -8.39 12.42 1.80
C HIS A 122 -9.20 13.48 2.53
N ARG A 123 -10.11 13.09 3.42
CA ARG A 123 -10.93 14.03 4.17
C ARG A 123 -10.07 14.96 5.06
N PHE A 124 -9.08 14.41 5.75
CA PHE A 124 -8.17 15.22 6.56
C PHE A 124 -7.29 16.14 5.71
N ALA A 125 -6.77 15.64 4.58
CA ALA A 125 -5.97 16.45 3.66
C ALA A 125 -6.78 17.61 3.07
N ASP A 126 -8.03 17.35 2.64
CA ASP A 126 -8.96 18.37 2.13
C ASP A 126 -9.27 19.43 3.19
N THR A 127 -9.59 19.00 4.43
CA THR A 127 -9.83 19.91 5.55
C THR A 127 -8.62 20.82 5.84
N ASP A 128 -7.41 20.29 5.70
CA ASP A 128 -6.15 20.99 5.96
C ASP A 128 -5.62 21.73 4.71
N GLY A 129 -6.35 21.75 3.60
CA GLY A 129 -5.97 22.43 2.36
C GLY A 129 -4.78 21.79 1.62
N LEU A 130 -4.53 20.51 1.83
CA LEU A 130 -3.45 19.76 1.19
C LEU A 130 -3.97 19.03 -0.05
N TYR A 131 -3.21 19.10 -1.15
CA TYR A 131 -3.54 18.30 -2.33
C TYR A 131 -3.28 16.81 -2.07
N ALA A 132 -4.32 16.00 -2.25
CA ALA A 132 -4.25 14.56 -2.19
C ALA A 132 -5.16 13.93 -3.24
N ARG A 133 -4.61 13.09 -4.11
CA ARG A 133 -5.36 12.29 -5.07
C ARG A 133 -4.99 10.82 -4.94
N SER A 134 -5.94 9.93 -5.26
CA SER A 134 -5.68 8.48 -5.28
C SER A 134 -6.23 7.84 -6.53
N ILE A 135 -5.53 6.79 -6.97
CA ILE A 135 -5.96 5.91 -8.06
C ILE A 135 -6.06 4.50 -7.48
N ASN A 136 -7.24 3.89 -7.62
CA ASN A 136 -7.51 2.56 -7.09
C ASN A 136 -7.53 1.55 -8.22
N GLY A 137 -6.56 0.66 -8.26
CA GLY A 137 -6.44 -0.38 -9.27
C GLY A 137 -5.14 -1.18 -9.13
N ASP A 138 -4.94 -2.12 -10.04
CA ASP A 138 -3.75 -2.97 -10.05
C ASP A 138 -2.52 -2.17 -10.49
N ALA A 139 -1.62 -1.91 -9.53
CA ALA A 139 -0.39 -1.17 -9.76
C ALA A 139 0.59 -1.87 -10.73
N PHE A 140 0.44 -3.18 -10.93
CA PHE A 140 1.25 -3.93 -11.89
C PHE A 140 0.80 -3.69 -13.34
N SER A 141 -0.45 -3.27 -13.56
CA SER A 141 -1.01 -3.10 -14.89
C SER A 141 -0.43 -1.88 -15.62
N LYS A 142 -0.35 -2.00 -16.94
CA LYS A 142 0.07 -0.89 -17.82
C LYS A 142 -0.95 0.25 -17.81
N GLU A 143 -2.22 -0.10 -17.75
CA GLU A 143 -3.33 0.85 -17.77
C GLU A 143 -3.25 1.79 -16.57
N LEU A 144 -2.99 1.25 -15.37
CA LEU A 144 -2.89 2.07 -14.16
C LEU A 144 -1.65 2.95 -14.17
N LYS A 145 -0.52 2.48 -14.71
CA LYS A 145 0.68 3.29 -14.88
C LYS A 145 0.39 4.49 -15.80
N LEU A 146 -0.31 4.28 -16.90
CA LEU A 146 -0.70 5.36 -17.83
C LEU A 146 -1.69 6.34 -17.20
N GLU A 147 -2.71 5.86 -16.48
CA GLU A 147 -3.65 6.71 -15.74
C GLU A 147 -2.94 7.57 -14.70
N THR A 148 -1.95 6.98 -14.03
CA THR A 148 -1.13 7.69 -13.03
C THR A 148 -0.29 8.80 -13.68
N ILE A 149 0.33 8.52 -14.83
CA ILE A 149 1.09 9.51 -15.61
C ILE A 149 0.19 10.66 -16.05
N GLU A 150 -1.01 10.36 -16.58
CA GLU A 150 -1.98 11.38 -16.96
C GLU A 150 -2.36 12.27 -15.76
N ALA A 151 -2.62 11.65 -14.60
CA ALA A 151 -2.94 12.37 -13.38
C ALA A 151 -1.78 13.29 -12.93
N ILE A 152 -0.54 12.81 -12.97
CA ILE A 152 0.64 13.60 -12.64
C ILE A 152 0.77 14.79 -13.60
N SER A 153 0.71 14.54 -14.89
CA SER A 153 0.85 15.58 -15.94
C SER A 153 -0.18 16.68 -15.77
N LYS A 154 -1.43 16.28 -15.49
CA LYS A 154 -2.56 17.22 -15.36
C LYS A 154 -2.50 18.05 -14.09
N ASP A 155 -2.22 17.42 -12.94
CA ASP A 155 -2.43 18.02 -11.63
C ASP A 155 -1.13 18.56 -11.00
N LEU A 156 0.01 17.91 -11.27
CA LEU A 156 1.27 18.15 -10.57
C LEU A 156 2.40 18.58 -11.51
N GLY A 157 2.26 18.31 -12.81
CA GLY A 157 3.31 18.49 -13.81
C GLY A 157 4.40 17.43 -13.72
N GLN A 158 5.11 17.38 -12.60
CA GLN A 158 6.21 16.46 -12.36
C GLN A 158 6.21 15.96 -10.90
N ILE A 159 6.95 14.88 -10.63
CA ILE A 159 7.14 14.24 -9.32
C ILE A 159 8.59 14.43 -8.87
N ASP A 160 8.78 14.76 -7.59
CA ASP A 160 10.10 14.93 -6.96
C ASP A 160 10.54 13.65 -6.22
N LEU A 161 9.58 12.84 -5.75
CA LEU A 161 9.85 11.61 -5.02
C LEU A 161 8.84 10.52 -5.40
N VAL A 162 9.35 9.34 -5.73
CA VAL A 162 8.55 8.11 -5.89
C VAL A 162 8.84 7.18 -4.73
N VAL A 163 7.80 6.82 -3.97
CA VAL A 163 7.87 5.80 -2.92
C VAL A 163 7.20 4.53 -3.42
N TYR A 164 7.96 3.44 -3.52
CA TYR A 164 7.48 2.13 -3.92
C TYR A 164 7.31 1.22 -2.70
N SER A 165 6.07 0.92 -2.34
CA SER A 165 5.69 0.17 -1.14
C SER A 165 4.68 -0.93 -1.50
N LEU A 166 5.00 -1.72 -2.52
CA LEU A 166 4.18 -2.85 -2.93
C LEU A 166 4.66 -4.16 -2.31
N ALA A 167 3.69 -4.94 -1.84
CA ALA A 167 3.83 -6.34 -1.53
C ALA A 167 2.51 -7.04 -1.90
N ALA A 168 2.58 -8.09 -2.69
CA ALA A 168 1.41 -8.80 -3.16
C ALA A 168 1.64 -10.32 -3.15
N PRO A 169 0.58 -11.12 -2.94
CA PRO A 169 0.69 -12.57 -3.07
C PRO A 169 0.75 -13.02 -4.54
N ARG A 170 0.30 -12.17 -5.48
CA ARG A 170 0.21 -12.49 -6.91
C ARG A 170 0.41 -11.24 -7.75
N ARG A 171 0.93 -11.44 -8.95
CA ARG A 171 1.06 -10.44 -10.01
C ARG A 171 0.61 -11.04 -11.33
N LEU A 172 -0.33 -10.38 -12.01
CA LEU A 172 -0.54 -10.60 -13.44
C LEU A 172 0.54 -9.79 -14.16
N HIS A 173 1.43 -10.49 -14.84
CA HIS A 173 2.56 -9.84 -15.49
C HIS A 173 2.12 -9.14 -16.79
N PRO A 174 2.41 -7.83 -16.95
CA PRO A 174 1.81 -7.02 -18.02
C PRO A 174 2.37 -7.30 -19.42
N VAL A 175 3.45 -8.08 -19.54
CA VAL A 175 4.10 -8.36 -20.83
C VAL A 175 3.73 -9.74 -21.36
N ASP A 176 3.84 -10.80 -20.55
CA ASP A 176 3.55 -12.16 -20.96
C ASP A 176 2.14 -12.64 -20.62
N GLY A 177 1.43 -11.93 -19.73
CA GLY A 177 0.07 -12.29 -19.30
C GLY A 177 0.00 -13.44 -18.31
N GLU A 178 1.15 -13.91 -17.80
CA GLU A 178 1.21 -15.01 -16.83
C GLU A 178 0.94 -14.50 -15.40
N ILE A 179 0.43 -15.40 -14.56
CA ILE A 179 0.19 -15.12 -13.14
C ILE A 179 1.30 -15.73 -12.31
N TYR A 180 2.14 -14.87 -11.74
CA TYR A 180 3.17 -15.25 -10.79
C TYR A 180 2.64 -15.16 -9.35
N SER A 181 3.08 -16.09 -8.50
CA SER A 181 2.66 -16.15 -7.08
C SER A 181 3.90 -16.11 -6.18
N SER A 182 3.89 -15.23 -5.19
CA SER A 182 4.96 -15.18 -4.19
C SER A 182 4.74 -16.20 -3.09
N THR A 183 5.81 -16.78 -2.59
CA THR A 183 5.83 -17.68 -1.44
C THR A 183 6.81 -17.18 -0.40
N LEU A 184 6.60 -17.56 0.85
CA LEU A 184 7.52 -17.28 1.95
C LEU A 184 8.10 -18.61 2.41
N LYS A 185 9.26 -18.98 1.87
CA LYS A 185 9.97 -20.23 2.15
C LYS A 185 11.49 -20.03 2.25
N PRO A 186 12.19 -20.84 3.05
CA PRO A 186 13.65 -20.86 3.06
C PRO A 186 14.20 -21.37 1.73
N ILE A 187 15.43 -20.96 1.37
CA ILE A 187 16.13 -21.42 0.19
C ILE A 187 17.23 -22.40 0.62
N GLY A 188 17.36 -23.49 -0.12
CA GLY A 188 18.43 -24.49 0.04
C GLY A 188 18.08 -25.62 1.01
N SER A 189 17.53 -25.35 2.18
CA SER A 189 17.14 -26.36 3.15
C SER A 189 15.86 -25.98 3.88
N SER A 190 15.11 -26.99 4.34
CA SER A 190 13.95 -26.77 5.22
C SER A 190 14.39 -26.20 6.56
N THR A 191 13.50 -25.49 7.22
CA THR A 191 13.73 -24.96 8.57
C THR A 191 12.55 -25.24 9.48
N THR A 192 12.83 -25.29 10.79
CA THR A 192 11.79 -25.33 11.81
C THR A 192 11.96 -24.13 12.71
N GLN A 193 10.94 -23.30 12.79
CA GLN A 193 10.91 -22.09 13.58
C GLN A 193 9.93 -22.23 14.75
N LYS A 194 10.35 -21.82 15.93
CA LYS A 194 9.48 -21.76 17.08
C LYS A 194 8.72 -20.44 17.09
N GLY A 195 7.40 -20.51 17.19
CA GLY A 195 6.54 -19.34 17.27
C GLY A 195 5.46 -19.48 18.33
N VAL A 196 4.74 -18.41 18.55
CA VAL A 196 3.58 -18.37 19.44
C VAL A 196 2.31 -18.50 18.61
N ASN A 197 1.51 -19.51 18.91
CA ASN A 197 0.15 -19.59 18.43
C ASN A 197 -0.73 -18.69 19.30
N THR A 198 -1.09 -17.52 18.78
CA THR A 198 -1.86 -16.51 19.55
C THR A 198 -3.30 -16.92 19.82
N ASP A 199 -3.87 -17.83 19.02
CA ASP A 199 -5.26 -18.31 19.22
C ASP A 199 -5.34 -19.31 20.37
N ARG A 200 -4.24 -20.08 20.61
CA ARG A 200 -4.16 -21.10 21.65
C ARG A 200 -3.27 -20.71 22.83
N GLU A 201 -2.59 -19.56 22.71
CA GLU A 201 -1.63 -19.06 23.70
C GLU A 201 -0.52 -20.08 24.04
N GLU A 202 -0.06 -20.83 23.03
CA GLU A 202 0.93 -21.89 23.17
C GLU A 202 2.12 -21.71 22.23
N LEU A 203 3.29 -22.26 22.63
CA LEU A 203 4.44 -22.37 21.75
C LEU A 203 4.22 -23.52 20.77
N GLN A 204 4.50 -23.25 19.50
CA GLN A 204 4.34 -24.22 18.42
C GLN A 204 5.56 -24.18 17.50
N ASP A 205 5.99 -25.36 17.03
CA ASP A 205 7.01 -25.47 16.01
C ASP A 205 6.35 -25.41 14.60
N TYR A 206 6.86 -24.53 13.76
CA TYR A 206 6.44 -24.35 12.39
C TYR A 206 7.51 -24.90 11.45
N TYR A 207 7.21 -25.99 10.79
CA TYR A 207 8.07 -26.58 9.76
C TYR A 207 7.78 -25.93 8.41
N LEU A 208 8.84 -25.49 7.73
CA LEU A 208 8.78 -24.93 6.38
C LEU A 208 9.73 -25.70 5.47
N GLU A 209 9.17 -26.25 4.41
CA GLU A 209 9.96 -26.88 3.35
C GLU A 209 10.79 -25.84 2.61
N ALA A 210 11.92 -26.29 2.06
CA ALA A 210 12.71 -25.46 1.16
C ALA A 210 11.92 -25.10 -0.10
N ALA A 211 12.10 -23.88 -0.59
CA ALA A 211 11.52 -23.44 -1.83
C ALA A 211 12.09 -24.21 -3.03
N THR A 212 11.25 -24.51 -4.00
CA THR A 212 11.68 -24.93 -5.33
C THR A 212 12.25 -23.75 -6.12
N GLN A 213 13.00 -24.02 -7.19
CA GLN A 213 13.52 -22.93 -8.04
C GLN A 213 12.36 -22.12 -8.66
N GLU A 214 11.28 -22.77 -9.09
CA GLU A 214 10.09 -22.10 -9.60
C GLU A 214 9.45 -21.15 -8.56
N GLU A 215 9.34 -21.56 -7.31
CA GLU A 215 8.81 -20.70 -6.23
C GLU A 215 9.72 -19.49 -5.96
N ILE A 216 11.04 -19.65 -6.07
CA ILE A 216 12.00 -18.56 -5.96
C ILE A 216 11.79 -17.57 -7.11
N ASP A 217 11.80 -18.06 -8.35
CA ASP A 217 11.68 -17.26 -9.57
C ASP A 217 10.33 -16.52 -9.59
N HIS A 218 9.23 -17.18 -9.27
CA HIS A 218 7.91 -16.57 -9.16
C HIS A 218 7.87 -15.48 -8.08
N THR A 219 8.53 -15.70 -6.94
CA THR A 219 8.57 -14.69 -5.87
C THR A 219 9.38 -13.46 -6.32
N VAL A 220 10.47 -13.64 -7.05
CA VAL A 220 11.25 -12.55 -7.66
C VAL A 220 10.39 -11.78 -8.68
N MET A 221 9.62 -12.46 -9.53
CA MET A 221 8.72 -11.82 -10.49
C MET A 221 7.64 -10.97 -9.81
N VAL A 222 7.15 -11.37 -8.64
CA VAL A 222 6.12 -10.61 -7.91
C VAL A 222 6.69 -9.47 -7.09
N MET A 223 7.80 -9.71 -6.37
CA MET A 223 8.29 -8.83 -5.29
C MET A 223 9.71 -8.32 -5.49
N GLY A 224 10.34 -8.64 -6.62
CA GLY A 224 11.64 -8.13 -7.04
C GLY A 224 11.56 -6.72 -7.63
N GLY A 225 12.61 -6.33 -8.33
CA GLY A 225 12.79 -4.96 -8.83
C GLY A 225 12.17 -4.67 -10.18
N GLU A 226 11.68 -5.67 -10.91
CA GLU A 226 11.22 -5.48 -12.28
C GLU A 226 10.03 -4.50 -12.38
N ASP A 227 9.00 -4.63 -11.53
CA ASP A 227 7.86 -3.71 -11.58
C ASP A 227 8.24 -2.30 -11.12
N TRP A 228 9.13 -2.17 -10.13
CA TRP A 228 9.68 -0.87 -9.77
C TRP A 228 10.42 -0.24 -10.96
N GLN A 229 11.23 -1.00 -11.68
CA GLN A 229 11.93 -0.54 -12.87
C GLN A 229 10.93 -0.11 -13.96
N MET A 230 9.89 -0.91 -14.24
CA MET A 230 8.83 -0.56 -15.18
C MET A 230 8.14 0.77 -14.80
N TRP A 231 7.88 1.02 -13.52
CA TRP A 231 7.35 2.29 -13.06
C TRP A 231 8.30 3.45 -13.36
N MET A 232 9.60 3.28 -13.03
CA MET A 232 10.58 4.35 -13.26
C MET A 232 10.76 4.65 -14.74
N GLU A 233 10.84 3.63 -15.58
CA GLU A 233 10.94 3.77 -17.04
C GLU A 233 9.70 4.46 -17.64
N CYS A 234 8.49 4.10 -17.19
CA CYS A 234 7.27 4.75 -17.66
C CYS A 234 7.20 6.23 -17.27
N LEU A 235 7.54 6.55 -16.01
CA LEU A 235 7.52 7.93 -15.50
C LEU A 235 8.59 8.80 -16.19
N ASP A 236 9.78 8.27 -16.39
CA ASP A 236 10.89 8.97 -17.07
C ASP A 236 10.57 9.21 -18.53
N SER A 237 10.13 8.17 -19.24
CA SER A 237 9.76 8.27 -20.68
C SER A 237 8.62 9.26 -20.94
N ALA A 238 7.74 9.43 -19.96
CA ALA A 238 6.65 10.43 -20.03
C ALA A 238 7.09 11.84 -19.63
N GLY A 239 8.34 12.04 -19.19
CA GLY A 239 8.87 13.34 -18.76
C GLY A 239 8.21 13.89 -17.47
N VAL A 240 7.61 13.02 -16.66
CA VAL A 240 6.93 13.42 -15.42
C VAL A 240 7.78 13.29 -14.16
N LEU A 241 9.06 12.97 -14.29
CA LEU A 241 10.04 13.07 -13.20
C LEU A 241 10.73 14.43 -13.25
N ALA A 242 10.80 15.11 -12.11
CA ALA A 242 11.55 16.35 -11.97
C ALA A 242 13.06 16.11 -12.07
N THR A 243 13.82 17.12 -12.50
CA THR A 243 15.27 17.04 -12.48
C THR A 243 15.77 16.77 -11.05
N GLY A 244 16.51 15.68 -10.87
CA GLY A 244 16.98 15.23 -9.55
C GLY A 244 15.91 14.55 -8.70
N ALA A 245 14.80 14.11 -9.30
CA ALA A 245 13.80 13.28 -8.62
C ALA A 245 14.47 12.06 -7.98
N LYS A 246 13.95 11.69 -6.83
CA LYS A 246 14.43 10.53 -6.06
C LYS A 246 13.40 9.41 -6.06
N THR A 247 13.88 8.18 -5.89
CA THR A 247 13.00 7.04 -5.64
C THR A 247 13.49 6.26 -4.43
N THR A 248 12.57 5.63 -3.73
CA THR A 248 12.85 4.70 -2.65
C THR A 248 11.89 3.53 -2.70
N ALA A 249 12.37 2.33 -2.45
CA ALA A 249 11.56 1.14 -2.33
C ALA A 249 11.75 0.51 -0.95
N TYR A 250 10.66 0.02 -0.36
CA TYR A 250 10.74 -0.65 0.92
C TYR A 250 11.18 -2.09 0.75
N THR A 251 12.20 -2.46 1.51
CA THR A 251 12.69 -3.83 1.63
C THR A 251 12.53 -4.32 3.06
N TYR A 252 12.50 -5.63 3.26
CA TYR A 252 12.46 -6.24 4.57
C TYR A 252 13.71 -7.09 4.80
N VAL A 253 14.56 -6.66 5.70
CA VAL A 253 15.77 -7.41 6.10
C VAL A 253 15.47 -8.33 7.27
N GLY A 254 14.73 -7.86 8.25
CA GLY A 254 14.40 -8.55 9.49
C GLY A 254 15.58 -8.71 10.44
N GLU A 255 15.29 -9.20 11.65
CA GLU A 255 16.27 -9.60 12.64
C GLU A 255 16.81 -11.00 12.34
N LYS A 256 18.00 -11.33 12.82
CA LYS A 256 18.65 -12.63 12.60
C LYS A 256 17.76 -13.84 12.92
N ILE A 257 16.89 -13.73 13.91
CA ILE A 257 15.94 -14.78 14.28
C ILE A 257 14.96 -15.14 13.15
N THR A 258 14.73 -14.23 12.22
CA THR A 258 13.83 -14.42 11.08
C THR A 258 14.55 -14.68 9.75
N TRP A 259 15.89 -14.66 9.73
CA TRP A 259 16.67 -14.70 8.49
C TRP A 259 16.47 -15.98 7.69
N ASP A 260 16.25 -17.11 8.32
CA ASP A 260 16.05 -18.38 7.59
C ASP A 260 14.82 -18.33 6.67
N ILE A 261 13.81 -17.54 7.04
CA ILE A 261 12.56 -17.42 6.30
C ILE A 261 12.56 -16.17 5.40
N TYR A 262 13.15 -15.06 5.86
CA TYR A 262 13.11 -13.78 5.15
C TYR A 262 14.40 -13.51 4.36
N TRP A 263 15.52 -13.20 5.03
CA TRP A 263 16.75 -12.78 4.35
C TRP A 263 17.39 -13.89 3.49
N ASN A 264 17.37 -15.12 4.01
CA ASN A 264 17.84 -16.31 3.31
C ASN A 264 16.71 -17.07 2.58
N GLY A 265 15.54 -16.49 2.51
CA GLY A 265 14.36 -17.06 1.86
C GLY A 265 14.03 -16.38 0.52
N THR A 266 12.89 -16.80 -0.02
CA THR A 266 12.38 -16.31 -1.32
C THR A 266 12.18 -14.80 -1.35
N ILE A 267 11.71 -14.19 -0.26
CA ILE A 267 11.55 -12.74 -0.14
C ILE A 267 12.91 -12.05 -0.17
N GLY A 268 13.93 -12.60 0.50
CA GLY A 268 15.30 -12.08 0.46
C GLY A 268 15.90 -12.11 -0.94
N ALA A 269 15.64 -13.17 -1.72
CA ALA A 269 16.03 -13.23 -3.11
C ALA A 269 15.37 -12.11 -3.94
N ALA A 270 14.06 -11.90 -3.77
CA ALA A 270 13.34 -10.82 -4.45
C ALA A 270 13.87 -9.43 -4.05
N LYS A 271 14.24 -9.22 -2.78
CA LYS A 271 14.79 -7.92 -2.34
C LYS A 271 16.22 -7.68 -2.82
N LYS A 272 17.02 -8.73 -2.95
CA LYS A 272 18.34 -8.65 -3.61
C LYS A 272 18.22 -8.30 -5.09
N ASP A 273 17.20 -8.83 -5.79
CA ASP A 273 16.90 -8.44 -7.16
C ASP A 273 16.52 -6.96 -7.25
N LEU A 274 15.65 -6.48 -6.36
CA LEU A 274 15.27 -5.06 -6.27
C LEU A 274 16.48 -4.16 -6.00
N ASP A 275 17.37 -4.56 -5.07
CA ASP A 275 18.56 -3.79 -4.71
C ASP A 275 19.58 -3.74 -5.88
N SER A 276 19.51 -4.67 -6.83
CA SER A 276 20.39 -4.74 -8.01
C SER A 276 19.93 -3.86 -9.18
N LYS A 277 18.73 -3.33 -9.15
CA LYS A 277 18.12 -2.48 -10.19
C LYS A 277 18.40 -1.00 -9.93
#